data_23b3ced7a31007aa7810b3aee7dd6c97
#
_entry.id   23b3ced7a31007aa7810b3aee7dd6c97
#
_cell.length_a   1.000
_cell.length_b   1.000
_cell.length_c   1.000
_cell.angle_alpha   90.00
_cell.angle_beta   90.00
_cell.angle_gamma   90.00
#
_symmetry.space_group_name_H-M   'P 1'
#
loop_
_entity.id
_entity.type
_entity.pdbx_description
1 polymer ?
#
loop_
_entity_poly.entity_id
_entity_poly.type
_entity_poly.pdbx_seq_one_letter_code
_entity_poly.pdbx_strand_id
1 'polypeptide(L)'
;MVLLACLTCFISVTGLTGCSSSGDIGNGTVTASASAAPTAPVLDSNLPVDALPVIPAGKSEMVPCPYLDTQWVANTNGQRMIGQGVDARFNTPACVFWSFPDEPQATVIVRHMPTEQAAINVVDWAAPITTTEPVDENGWSGGRSGNPQGAVYAVQKGPVAVVVFSNQEQSLKVELIAKETIKNLNL
;
A
#
# COMPACT_ATOMS: atom_id res chain seq x y z
N MET A 1 -41.49 23.87 -30.50
CA MET A 1 -42.76 23.36 -31.05
C MET A 1 -42.83 21.87 -30.68
N VAL A 2 -43.90 21.56 -29.95
CA VAL A 2 -44.53 20.30 -29.45
C VAL A 2 -43.80 19.70 -28.23
N LEU A 3 -44.19 19.87 -27.00
CA LEU A 3 -45.38 19.62 -26.11
C LEU A 3 -45.93 18.19 -26.17
N LEU A 4 -45.91 17.53 -25.01
CA LEU A 4 -46.96 16.78 -24.28
C LEU A 4 -46.26 15.77 -23.35
N ALA A 5 -46.32 15.76 -22.08
CA ALA A 5 -47.38 15.81 -21.06
C ALA A 5 -48.02 14.42 -20.74
N CYS A 6 -48.16 14.20 -19.44
CA CYS A 6 -49.03 13.22 -18.73
C CYS A 6 -48.42 11.81 -18.51
N LEU A 7 -48.64 11.12 -17.40
CA LEU A 7 -49.69 11.19 -16.38
C LEU A 7 -49.29 10.33 -15.17
N THR A 8 -49.69 10.80 -14.02
CA THR A 8 -49.79 10.18 -12.68
C THR A 8 -50.32 8.77 -12.62
N CYS A 9 -49.84 7.95 -11.69
CA CYS A 9 -50.71 7.02 -10.97
C CYS A 9 -50.24 6.79 -9.53
N PHE A 10 -51.04 7.29 -8.58
CA PHE A 10 -51.05 6.96 -7.16
C PHE A 10 -51.73 5.60 -6.98
N ILE A 11 -51.15 4.71 -6.18
CA ILE A 11 -51.95 3.71 -5.44
C ILE A 11 -51.35 3.56 -4.04
N SER A 12 -52.13 4.07 -3.06
CA SER A 12 -52.00 3.77 -1.64
C SER A 12 -52.75 2.50 -1.34
N VAL A 13 -52.19 1.59 -0.58
CA VAL A 13 -52.94 0.54 0.13
C VAL A 13 -52.42 0.43 1.56
N THR A 14 -53.30 0.78 2.48
CA THR A 14 -53.28 0.57 3.95
C THR A 14 -53.86 -0.80 4.27
N GLY A 15 -53.40 -1.41 5.35
CA GLY A 15 -54.11 -2.52 6.04
C GLY A 15 -53.13 -3.41 6.80
N LEU A 16 -53.14 -3.43 7.96
CA LEU A 16 -53.78 -3.77 9.23
C LEU A 16 -53.21 -5.05 9.86
N THR A 17 -52.73 -4.86 11.07
CA THR A 17 -52.79 -5.68 12.30
C THR A 17 -53.06 -7.19 12.21
N GLY A 18 -52.23 -7.95 12.93
CA GLY A 18 -52.53 -9.32 13.36
C GLY A 18 -51.63 -9.70 14.53
N CYS A 19 -52.28 -9.78 15.72
CA CYS A 19 -51.69 -10.23 16.99
C CYS A 19 -51.47 -11.73 17.08
N SER A 20 -50.50 -12.09 17.88
CA SER A 20 -50.39 -13.18 18.85
C SER A 20 -50.71 -14.62 18.42
N SER A 21 -49.73 -15.49 18.59
CA SER A 21 -49.92 -16.71 19.43
C SER A 21 -48.60 -17.25 19.93
N SER A 22 -48.63 -17.61 21.20
CA SER A 22 -47.58 -18.25 21.96
C SER A 22 -47.35 -19.70 21.51
N GLY A 23 -46.15 -20.19 21.62
CA GLY A 23 -45.88 -21.63 21.69
C GLY A 23 -44.65 -22.04 20.88
N ASP A 24 -43.60 -22.30 21.42
CA ASP A 24 -42.93 -23.54 21.73
C ASP A 24 -41.41 -23.37 21.84
N ILE A 25 -40.89 -24.01 22.85
CA ILE A 25 -39.48 -24.02 23.21
C ILE A 25 -38.74 -24.95 22.23
N GLY A 26 -38.03 -24.36 21.31
CA GLY A 26 -37.06 -25.06 20.47
C GLY A 26 -35.67 -24.46 20.67
N ASN A 27 -34.82 -25.18 21.43
CA ASN A 27 -33.42 -24.84 21.63
C ASN A 27 -32.65 -24.98 20.30
N GLY A 28 -32.71 -23.94 19.48
CA GLY A 28 -31.92 -23.80 18.28
C GLY A 28 -30.77 -22.84 18.54
N THR A 29 -29.57 -23.38 18.70
CA THR A 29 -28.32 -22.59 18.71
C THR A 29 -28.17 -21.91 17.36
N VAL A 30 -28.64 -20.69 17.23
CA VAL A 30 -28.33 -19.81 16.11
C VAL A 30 -26.88 -19.37 16.26
N THR A 31 -26.01 -20.09 15.56
CA THR A 31 -24.66 -19.61 15.34
C THR A 31 -24.77 -18.33 14.51
N ALA A 32 -24.73 -17.18 15.19
CA ALA A 32 -24.59 -15.90 14.52
C ALA A 32 -23.25 -15.91 13.80
N SER A 33 -23.29 -16.11 12.50
CA SER A 33 -22.14 -15.82 11.63
C SER A 33 -21.89 -14.32 11.74
N ALA A 34 -20.94 -13.94 12.57
CA ALA A 34 -20.44 -12.58 12.61
C ALA A 34 -19.84 -12.29 11.23
N SER A 35 -20.60 -11.60 10.38
CA SER A 35 -20.07 -10.98 9.18
C SER A 35 -19.03 -9.96 9.66
N ALA A 36 -17.75 -10.30 9.47
CA ALA A 36 -16.67 -9.37 9.75
C ALA A 36 -16.91 -8.13 8.90
N ALA A 37 -17.21 -7.00 9.54
CA ALA A 37 -17.25 -5.71 8.88
C ALA A 37 -15.89 -5.50 8.22
N PRO A 38 -15.82 -4.94 6.99
CA PRO A 38 -14.54 -4.62 6.36
C PRO A 38 -13.77 -3.71 7.32
N THR A 39 -12.65 -4.22 7.82
CA THR A 39 -11.75 -3.45 8.68
C THR A 39 -11.22 -2.30 7.83
N ALA A 40 -11.50 -1.07 8.22
CA ALA A 40 -10.94 0.09 7.55
C ALA A 40 -9.41 -0.05 7.51
N PRO A 41 -8.74 0.33 6.41
CA PRO A 41 -7.30 0.21 6.31
C PRO A 41 -6.65 0.99 7.47
N VAL A 42 -5.80 0.31 8.22
CA VAL A 42 -5.03 0.95 9.28
C VAL A 42 -4.00 1.85 8.59
N LEU A 43 -4.07 3.14 8.83
CA LEU A 43 -3.14 4.11 8.26
C LEU A 43 -1.87 4.14 9.11
N ASP A 44 -0.70 4.14 8.47
CA ASP A 44 0.60 4.32 9.12
C ASP A 44 0.94 5.80 9.38
N SER A 45 -0.09 6.63 9.44
CA SER A 45 -0.01 8.09 9.58
C SER A 45 0.65 8.58 10.87
N ASN A 46 0.83 7.70 11.86
CA ASN A 46 1.53 8.03 13.10
C ASN A 46 3.06 7.99 12.96
N LEU A 47 3.59 7.42 11.87
CA LEU A 47 5.02 7.45 11.61
C LEU A 47 5.40 8.81 10.98
N PRO A 48 6.58 9.34 11.30
CA PRO A 48 7.11 10.53 10.64
C PRO A 48 7.14 10.39 9.11
N VAL A 49 7.12 11.51 8.40
CA VAL A 49 7.20 11.53 6.92
C VAL A 49 8.46 10.82 6.42
N ASP A 50 9.57 11.03 7.13
CA ASP A 50 10.90 10.50 6.86
C ASP A 50 11.19 9.16 7.57
N ALA A 51 10.15 8.44 8.01
CA ALA A 51 10.33 7.16 8.66
C ALA A 51 11.00 6.13 7.75
N LEU A 52 12.10 5.59 8.22
CA LEU A 52 12.79 4.45 7.62
C LEU A 52 12.47 3.17 8.40
N PRO A 53 12.51 2.00 7.74
CA PRO A 53 12.35 0.72 8.41
C PRO A 53 13.45 0.49 9.45
N VAL A 54 13.04 -0.02 10.61
CA VAL A 54 13.96 -0.41 11.70
C VAL A 54 13.96 -1.93 11.81
N ILE A 55 14.96 -2.54 11.19
CA ILE A 55 15.20 -3.97 11.25
C ILE A 55 16.64 -4.17 11.69
N PRO A 56 16.93 -5.05 12.66
CA PRO A 56 18.31 -5.29 13.07
C PRO A 56 19.18 -5.72 11.89
N ALA A 57 20.21 -4.96 11.57
CA ALA A 57 21.13 -5.23 10.48
C ALA A 57 21.79 -6.60 10.66
N GLY A 58 21.94 -7.35 9.55
CA GLY A 58 22.60 -8.65 9.55
C GLY A 58 21.89 -9.76 10.31
N LYS A 59 20.72 -9.52 10.86
CA LYS A 59 19.89 -10.59 11.43
C LYS A 59 19.17 -11.31 10.30
N SER A 60 19.69 -12.45 9.97
CA SER A 60 19.27 -13.31 8.86
C SER A 60 18.06 -14.20 9.23
N GLU A 61 17.09 -13.67 9.93
CA GLU A 61 15.84 -14.42 10.15
C GLU A 61 15.06 -14.65 8.84
N MET A 62 15.54 -14.08 7.75
CA MET A 62 15.01 -14.27 6.39
C MET A 62 13.48 -14.17 6.36
N VAL A 63 12.94 -13.15 7.04
CA VAL A 63 11.50 -12.92 7.03
C VAL A 63 11.09 -12.42 5.64
N PRO A 64 10.35 -13.23 4.85
CA PRO A 64 10.04 -12.89 3.47
C PRO A 64 9.19 -11.62 3.38
N CYS A 65 9.49 -10.78 2.38
CA CYS A 65 8.62 -9.69 2.00
C CYS A 65 7.28 -10.27 1.47
N PRO A 66 6.12 -9.85 2.00
CA PRO A 66 4.84 -10.47 1.67
C PRO A 66 4.36 -10.20 0.22
N TYR A 67 4.97 -9.25 -0.47
CA TYR A 67 4.56 -8.81 -1.80
C TYR A 67 5.69 -8.78 -2.85
N LEU A 68 6.92 -9.13 -2.47
CA LEU A 68 8.06 -9.20 -3.41
C LEU A 68 8.80 -10.52 -3.24
N ASP A 69 9.00 -11.23 -4.35
CA ASP A 69 9.80 -12.44 -4.37
C ASP A 69 11.30 -12.11 -4.18
N THR A 70 11.92 -12.81 -3.25
CA THR A 70 13.31 -12.61 -2.84
C THR A 70 14.30 -12.75 -4.01
N GLN A 71 14.11 -13.79 -4.83
CA GLN A 71 15.02 -14.07 -5.95
C GLN A 71 14.83 -13.07 -7.08
N TRP A 72 13.57 -12.64 -7.28
CA TRP A 72 13.26 -11.61 -8.26
C TRP A 72 13.92 -10.28 -7.90
N VAL A 73 13.87 -9.86 -6.62
CA VAL A 73 14.56 -8.64 -6.13
C VAL A 73 16.06 -8.77 -6.32
N ALA A 74 16.66 -9.91 -5.93
CA ALA A 74 18.10 -10.15 -6.10
C ALA A 74 18.54 -10.04 -7.57
N ASN A 75 17.78 -10.62 -8.47
CA ASN A 75 18.05 -10.57 -9.90
C ASN A 75 17.89 -9.16 -10.48
N THR A 76 16.81 -8.46 -10.10
CA THR A 76 16.54 -7.09 -10.57
C THR A 76 17.58 -6.10 -10.07
N ASN A 77 17.95 -6.20 -8.80
CA ASN A 77 19.00 -5.34 -8.24
C ASN A 77 20.43 -5.76 -8.64
N GLY A 78 20.59 -7.00 -9.11
CA GLY A 78 21.86 -7.53 -9.57
C GLY A 78 22.83 -7.89 -8.43
N GLN A 79 22.30 -8.20 -7.25
CA GLN A 79 23.06 -8.54 -6.06
C GLN A 79 22.50 -9.78 -5.37
N ARG A 80 23.43 -10.61 -4.84
CA ARG A 80 23.04 -11.80 -4.08
C ARG A 80 22.36 -11.40 -2.77
N MET A 81 21.25 -12.06 -2.47
CA MET A 81 20.56 -11.90 -1.18
C MET A 81 21.29 -12.67 -0.08
N ILE A 82 21.57 -12.01 1.05
CA ILE A 82 22.09 -12.64 2.27
C ILE A 82 21.18 -12.47 3.48
N GLY A 83 20.20 -11.56 3.42
CA GLY A 83 19.24 -11.31 4.46
C GLY A 83 18.05 -10.52 3.93
N GLN A 84 16.92 -10.65 4.60
CA GLN A 84 15.74 -9.84 4.37
C GLN A 84 14.93 -9.74 5.65
N GLY A 85 14.16 -8.66 5.77
CA GLY A 85 13.31 -8.45 6.92
C GLY A 85 12.18 -7.50 6.62
N VAL A 86 11.21 -7.47 7.50
CA VAL A 86 10.03 -6.60 7.39
C VAL A 86 9.84 -5.76 8.65
N ASP A 87 9.39 -4.53 8.45
CA ASP A 87 8.97 -3.64 9.54
C ASP A 87 7.46 -3.50 9.53
N ALA A 88 6.81 -4.16 10.48
CA ALA A 88 5.36 -4.19 10.61
C ALA A 88 4.75 -2.90 11.20
N ARG A 89 5.56 -1.89 11.54
CA ARG A 89 5.03 -0.57 11.93
C ARG A 89 4.38 0.14 10.74
N PHE A 90 4.80 -0.20 9.52
CA PHE A 90 4.15 0.25 8.30
C PHE A 90 2.93 -0.64 8.02
N ASN A 91 1.81 -0.06 7.64
CA ASN A 91 0.56 -0.79 7.43
C ASN A 91 0.66 -1.83 6.29
N THR A 92 1.28 -1.47 5.14
CA THR A 92 1.91 -2.44 4.27
C THR A 92 3.33 -2.60 4.80
N PRO A 93 3.71 -3.77 5.33
CA PRO A 93 5.01 -3.92 5.97
C PRO A 93 6.15 -3.47 5.06
N ALA A 94 7.02 -2.59 5.55
CA ALA A 94 8.17 -2.18 4.77
C ALA A 94 9.17 -3.35 4.67
N CYS A 95 9.77 -3.53 3.49
CA CYS A 95 10.70 -4.61 3.22
C CYS A 95 12.13 -4.08 3.07
N VAL A 96 13.07 -4.76 3.69
CA VAL A 96 14.50 -4.47 3.58
C VAL A 96 15.23 -5.73 3.14
N PHE A 97 16.11 -5.59 2.16
CA PHE A 97 16.89 -6.67 1.55
C PHE A 97 18.37 -6.35 1.67
N TRP A 98 19.19 -7.32 2.07
CA TRP A 98 20.62 -7.15 2.24
C TRP A 98 21.44 -8.02 1.29
N SER A 99 22.52 -7.43 0.76
CA SER A 99 23.61 -8.13 0.07
C SER A 99 24.91 -8.12 0.88
N PHE A 100 25.00 -7.19 1.84
CA PHE A 100 26.08 -7.08 2.81
C PHE A 100 25.48 -6.94 4.22
N PRO A 101 26.19 -7.30 5.31
CA PRO A 101 25.63 -7.31 6.66
C PRO A 101 25.10 -5.97 7.15
N ASP A 102 25.76 -4.88 6.77
CA ASP A 102 25.51 -3.53 7.31
C ASP A 102 24.88 -2.58 6.31
N GLU A 103 24.68 -3.02 5.06
CA GLU A 103 24.16 -2.16 4.00
C GLU A 103 23.00 -2.85 3.26
N PRO A 104 21.79 -2.29 3.32
CA PRO A 104 20.68 -2.76 2.51
C PRO A 104 20.98 -2.62 1.02
N GLN A 105 20.72 -3.66 0.23
CA GLN A 105 20.74 -3.56 -1.22
C GLN A 105 19.49 -2.89 -1.78
N ALA A 106 18.35 -3.08 -1.10
CA ALA A 106 17.09 -2.42 -1.44
C ALA A 106 16.21 -2.27 -0.20
N THR A 107 15.49 -1.15 -0.15
CA THR A 107 14.47 -0.85 0.87
C THR A 107 13.21 -0.42 0.15
N VAL A 108 12.08 -1.04 0.49
CA VAL A 108 10.78 -0.77 -0.11
C VAL A 108 9.80 -0.34 0.98
N ILE A 109 9.21 0.83 0.80
CA ILE A 109 8.28 1.44 1.75
C ILE A 109 7.01 1.79 1.01
N VAL A 110 5.87 1.33 1.50
CA VAL A 110 4.54 1.74 1.05
C VAL A 110 3.87 2.50 2.19
N ARG A 111 3.42 3.71 1.91
CA ARG A 111 2.78 4.58 2.90
C ARG A 111 1.31 4.80 2.53
N HIS A 112 0.44 4.55 3.49
CA HIS A 112 -0.99 4.85 3.38
C HIS A 112 -1.28 6.09 4.23
N MET A 113 -1.31 7.23 3.59
CA MET A 113 -1.40 8.53 4.27
C MET A 113 -2.86 8.97 4.42
N PRO A 114 -3.18 9.86 5.37
CA PRO A 114 -4.56 10.34 5.55
C PRO A 114 -5.04 11.24 4.40
N THR A 115 -4.13 11.83 3.66
CA THR A 115 -4.42 12.73 2.54
C THR A 115 -3.39 12.57 1.43
N GLU A 116 -3.78 12.96 0.21
CA GLU A 116 -2.85 13.04 -0.92
C GLU A 116 -1.66 13.98 -0.63
N GLN A 117 -1.91 15.14 -0.01
CA GLN A 117 -0.83 16.05 0.37
C GLN A 117 0.19 15.41 1.31
N ALA A 118 -0.26 14.57 2.24
CA ALA A 118 0.64 13.84 3.12
C ALA A 118 1.47 12.79 2.36
N ALA A 119 0.89 12.14 1.33
CA ALA A 119 1.63 11.24 0.44
C ALA A 119 2.65 11.99 -0.42
N ILE A 120 2.30 13.18 -0.94
CA ILE A 120 3.23 14.08 -1.65
C ILE A 120 4.41 14.42 -0.74
N ASN A 121 4.17 14.77 0.52
CA ASN A 121 5.26 15.10 1.45
C ASN A 121 6.24 13.92 1.67
N VAL A 122 5.76 12.68 1.62
CA VAL A 122 6.64 11.48 1.66
C VAL A 122 7.51 11.41 0.41
N VAL A 123 6.92 11.65 -0.75
CA VAL A 123 7.66 11.64 -2.04
C VAL A 123 8.68 12.78 -2.08
N ASP A 124 8.30 14.00 -1.68
CA ASP A 124 9.18 15.18 -1.66
C ASP A 124 10.35 14.99 -0.70
N TRP A 125 10.14 14.28 0.41
CA TRP A 125 11.23 13.91 1.31
C TRP A 125 12.19 12.92 0.65
N ALA A 126 11.67 11.85 0.03
CA ALA A 126 12.49 10.78 -0.52
C ALA A 126 13.17 11.16 -1.84
N ALA A 127 12.47 11.92 -2.68
CA ALA A 127 12.88 12.31 -4.02
C ALA A 127 12.56 13.80 -4.29
N PRO A 128 13.32 14.74 -3.67
CA PRO A 128 13.08 16.17 -3.83
C PRO A 128 13.17 16.60 -5.29
N ILE A 129 12.21 17.39 -5.76
CA ILE A 129 12.09 17.86 -7.15
C ILE A 129 13.36 18.62 -7.63
N THR A 130 14.13 19.18 -6.72
CA THR A 130 15.36 19.90 -7.05
C THR A 130 16.54 19.00 -7.40
N THR A 131 16.48 17.72 -7.05
CA THR A 131 17.59 16.76 -7.17
C THR A 131 17.22 15.48 -7.91
N THR A 132 15.98 15.37 -8.38
CA THR A 132 15.45 14.19 -9.04
C THR A 132 14.86 14.50 -10.40
N GLU A 133 14.80 13.51 -11.28
CA GLU A 133 14.04 13.56 -12.52
C GLU A 133 12.56 13.31 -12.22
N PRO A 134 11.63 14.08 -12.81
CA PRO A 134 10.21 13.88 -12.57
C PRO A 134 9.72 12.57 -13.15
N VAL A 135 8.78 11.95 -12.45
CA VAL A 135 8.02 10.77 -12.88
C VAL A 135 6.55 11.15 -12.94
N ASP A 136 5.90 10.86 -14.08
CA ASP A 136 4.46 11.00 -14.27
C ASP A 136 3.99 9.88 -15.20
N GLU A 137 3.43 8.82 -14.63
CA GLU A 137 3.04 7.62 -15.37
C GLU A 137 1.84 6.92 -14.72
N ASN A 138 0.79 6.64 -15.50
CA ASN A 138 -0.39 5.88 -15.07
C ASN A 138 -1.09 6.46 -13.81
N GLY A 139 -1.03 7.78 -13.63
CA GLY A 139 -1.59 8.48 -12.47
C GLY A 139 -0.70 8.44 -11.22
N TRP A 140 0.51 7.86 -11.34
CA TRP A 140 1.56 7.97 -10.34
C TRP A 140 2.47 9.16 -10.68
N SER A 141 2.75 10.01 -9.70
CA SER A 141 3.65 11.15 -9.87
C SER A 141 4.69 11.22 -8.76
N GLY A 142 5.87 11.74 -9.08
CA GLY A 142 6.97 11.83 -8.13
C GLY A 142 8.31 12.07 -8.78
N GLY A 143 9.36 11.42 -8.27
CA GLY A 143 10.72 11.60 -8.74
C GLY A 143 11.57 10.35 -8.68
N ARG A 144 12.66 10.37 -9.46
CA ARG A 144 13.70 9.35 -9.43
C ARG A 144 15.09 9.98 -9.56
N SER A 145 16.07 9.35 -8.96
CA SER A 145 17.47 9.67 -9.22
C SER A 145 18.36 8.45 -9.04
N GLY A 146 19.54 8.55 -9.61
CA GLY A 146 20.59 7.55 -9.42
C GLY A 146 21.96 8.23 -9.44
N ASN A 147 22.82 7.86 -8.51
CA ASN A 147 24.17 8.39 -8.35
C ASN A 147 25.06 7.32 -7.67
N PRO A 148 26.37 7.54 -7.54
CA PRO A 148 27.27 6.57 -6.92
C PRO A 148 26.95 6.18 -5.47
N GLN A 149 26.13 6.95 -4.76
CA GLN A 149 25.67 6.66 -3.40
C GLN A 149 24.42 5.77 -3.39
N GLY A 150 23.77 5.58 -4.54
CA GLY A 150 22.59 4.78 -4.69
C GLY A 150 21.51 5.41 -5.56
N ALA A 151 20.36 4.76 -5.61
CA ALA A 151 19.22 5.26 -6.36
C ALA A 151 17.97 5.32 -5.52
N VAL A 152 17.07 6.20 -5.90
CA VAL A 152 15.71 6.33 -5.33
C VAL A 152 14.68 6.42 -6.45
N TYR A 153 13.53 5.81 -6.20
CA TYR A 153 12.28 6.01 -6.94
C TYR A 153 11.18 6.21 -5.92
N ALA A 154 10.53 7.36 -5.97
CA ALA A 154 9.44 7.68 -5.06
C ALA A 154 8.28 8.30 -5.83
N VAL A 155 7.11 7.70 -5.70
CA VAL A 155 5.88 8.12 -6.40
C VAL A 155 4.67 8.03 -5.49
N GLN A 156 3.67 8.87 -5.77
CA GLN A 156 2.38 8.84 -5.09
C GLN A 156 1.23 8.78 -6.09
N LYS A 157 0.09 8.24 -5.62
CA LYS A 157 -1.20 8.27 -6.30
C LYS A 157 -2.31 8.39 -5.25
N GLY A 158 -3.01 9.52 -5.22
CA GLY A 158 -3.90 9.83 -4.13
C GLY A 158 -3.18 9.76 -2.77
N PRO A 159 -3.73 9.10 -1.76
CA PRO A 159 -3.13 9.04 -0.43
C PRO A 159 -2.04 7.96 -0.27
N VAL A 160 -1.65 7.27 -1.35
CA VAL A 160 -0.63 6.21 -1.28
C VAL A 160 0.69 6.69 -1.85
N ALA A 161 1.80 6.47 -1.14
CA ALA A 161 3.14 6.68 -1.64
C ALA A 161 3.94 5.37 -1.63
N VAL A 162 4.74 5.17 -2.68
CA VAL A 162 5.68 4.04 -2.81
C VAL A 162 7.07 4.60 -2.96
N VAL A 163 7.98 4.20 -2.07
CA VAL A 163 9.37 4.65 -2.05
C VAL A 163 10.29 3.43 -2.10
N VAL A 164 11.23 3.45 -3.02
CA VAL A 164 12.26 2.41 -3.14
C VAL A 164 13.63 3.06 -3.17
N PHE A 165 14.49 2.63 -2.25
CA PHE A 165 15.91 2.95 -2.23
C PHE A 165 16.73 1.73 -2.65
N SER A 166 17.85 1.95 -3.29
CA SER A 166 18.85 0.91 -3.59
C SER A 166 20.25 1.47 -3.44
N ASN A 167 21.19 0.60 -3.07
CA ASN A 167 22.64 0.89 -3.10
C ASN A 167 23.25 0.84 -4.51
N GLN A 168 22.43 0.62 -5.53
CA GLN A 168 22.85 0.63 -6.93
C GLN A 168 22.57 1.99 -7.56
N GLU A 169 23.49 2.49 -8.38
CA GLU A 169 23.35 3.82 -9.01
C GLU A 169 22.26 3.90 -10.10
N GLN A 170 21.83 2.75 -10.65
CA GLN A 170 20.87 2.74 -11.76
C GLN A 170 19.43 2.90 -11.29
N SER A 171 18.86 4.06 -11.54
CA SER A 171 17.46 4.38 -11.16
C SER A 171 16.41 3.45 -11.78
N LEU A 172 16.71 2.80 -12.92
CA LEU A 172 15.83 1.81 -13.52
C LEU A 172 15.55 0.61 -12.59
N LYS A 173 16.52 0.21 -11.77
CA LYS A 173 16.36 -0.94 -10.85
C LYS A 173 15.32 -0.64 -9.77
N VAL A 174 15.41 0.51 -9.14
CA VAL A 174 14.42 0.94 -8.12
C VAL A 174 13.04 1.20 -8.73
N GLU A 175 12.98 1.70 -9.97
CA GLU A 175 11.75 1.84 -10.72
C GLU A 175 11.06 0.48 -10.97
N LEU A 176 11.80 -0.53 -11.41
CA LEU A 176 11.27 -1.87 -11.63
C LEU A 176 10.74 -2.49 -10.32
N ILE A 177 11.46 -2.32 -9.21
CA ILE A 177 11.03 -2.82 -7.89
C ILE A 177 9.75 -2.10 -7.44
N ALA A 178 9.66 -0.78 -7.62
CA ALA A 178 8.47 -0.02 -7.29
C ALA A 178 7.26 -0.45 -8.13
N LYS A 179 7.42 -0.60 -9.45
CA LYS A 179 6.35 -1.05 -10.35
C LYS A 179 5.86 -2.47 -10.01
N GLU A 180 6.76 -3.38 -9.67
CA GLU A 180 6.37 -4.73 -9.23
C GLU A 180 5.64 -4.68 -7.87
N THR A 181 6.05 -3.81 -6.95
CA THR A 181 5.36 -3.55 -5.68
C THR A 181 3.93 -3.07 -5.92
N ILE A 182 3.76 -2.04 -6.75
CA ILE A 182 2.44 -1.47 -7.11
C ILE A 182 1.54 -2.55 -7.71
N LYS A 183 2.06 -3.33 -8.64
CA LYS A 183 1.35 -4.42 -9.31
C LYS A 183 0.91 -5.51 -8.32
N ASN A 184 1.81 -6.00 -7.47
CA ASN A 184 1.53 -7.10 -6.56
C ASN A 184 0.58 -6.71 -5.42
N LEU A 185 0.53 -5.43 -5.08
CA LEU A 185 -0.40 -4.87 -4.09
C LEU A 185 -1.70 -4.35 -4.70
N ASN A 186 -1.85 -4.36 -6.04
CA ASN A 186 -3.00 -3.82 -6.78
C ASN A 186 -3.32 -2.35 -6.44
N LEU A 187 -2.31 -1.49 -6.37
CA LEU A 187 -2.42 -0.07 -6.02
C LEU A 187 -2.79 0.82 -7.21
#